data_b4ac8826c255698f07779d208bce4488
#
_entry.id   b4ac8826c255698f07779d208bce4488
#
_cell.length_a   1.000
_cell.length_b   1.000
_cell.length_c   1.000
_cell.angle_alpha   90.00
_cell.angle_beta   90.00
_cell.angle_gamma   90.00
#
_symmetry.space_group_name_H-M   'P 1'
#
loop_
_entity.id
_entity.type
_entity.pdbx_description
1 polymer ?
#
loop_
_entity_poly.entity_id
_entity_poly.type
_entity_poly.pdbx_seq_one_letter_code
_entity_poly.pdbx_strand_id
1 'polypeptide(L)'
;LSIRRQRQMCIRDRLQAAANAGVARGARFPSIALTAKGGIASNSIKGLTAANPWAWDALGSLTQPLFAFGKLRRSEMAAMERYTQAAKTYEQTVLTAFADVEKALVAIATYRTQTERSCELVVSNDRIATMTQALYRSGLSDYLDVIDAERSLYQSQMELVNIAAQQYINYVNLCKALGGGW
;
A
#
# COMPACT_ATOMS: atom_id res chain seq x y z
N LEU A 1 2.82 3.97 1.66
CA LEU A 1 1.68 4.68 1.03
C LEU A 1 0.62 4.92 2.11
N SER A 2 0.17 6.18 2.30
CA SER A 2 -0.83 6.46 3.32
C SER A 2 -2.14 5.73 2.99
N ILE A 3 -2.85 5.23 4.00
CA ILE A 3 -4.15 4.55 3.88
C ILE A 3 -5.13 5.37 3.04
N ARG A 4 -5.09 6.70 3.15
CA ARG A 4 -5.91 7.59 2.33
C ARG A 4 -5.65 7.43 0.83
N ARG A 5 -4.38 7.32 0.42
CA ARG A 5 -4.00 7.07 -0.98
C ARG A 5 -4.38 5.65 -1.42
N GLN A 6 -4.16 4.64 -0.57
CA GLN A 6 -4.56 3.26 -0.86
C GLN A 6 -6.07 3.16 -1.07
N ARG A 7 -6.87 3.79 -0.20
CA ARG A 7 -8.33 3.82 -0.34
C ARG A 7 -8.78 4.51 -1.63
N GLN A 8 -8.18 5.65 -1.99
CA GLN A 8 -8.47 6.33 -3.26
C GLN A 8 -8.08 5.49 -4.47
N MET A 9 -6.96 4.77 -4.40
CA MET A 9 -6.47 3.87 -5.45
C MET A 9 -7.45 2.71 -5.65
N CYS A 10 -7.86 2.02 -4.59
CA CYS A 10 -8.84 0.93 -4.68
C CYS A 10 -10.22 1.38 -5.18
N ILE A 11 -10.66 2.61 -4.85
CA ILE A 11 -11.90 3.18 -5.40
C ILE A 11 -11.77 3.38 -6.91
N ARG A 12 -10.65 3.90 -7.39
CA ARG A 12 -10.38 4.09 -8.83
C ARG A 12 -10.28 2.76 -9.56
N ASP A 13 -9.61 1.77 -8.97
CA ASP A 13 -9.50 0.42 -9.54
C ASP A 13 -10.87 -0.25 -9.72
N ARG A 14 -11.77 -0.07 -8.74
CA ARG A 14 -13.15 -0.53 -8.85
C ARG A 14 -13.92 0.18 -9.97
N LEU A 15 -13.76 1.50 -10.08
CA LEU A 15 -14.38 2.26 -11.18
C LEU A 15 -13.83 1.84 -12.55
N GLN A 16 -12.52 1.60 -12.62
CA GLN A 16 -11.88 1.07 -13.84
C GLN A 16 -12.41 -0.31 -14.20
N ALA A 17 -12.56 -1.21 -13.23
CA ALA A 17 -13.13 -2.54 -13.46
C ALA A 17 -14.59 -2.46 -13.93
N ALA A 18 -15.39 -1.53 -13.37
CA ALA A 18 -16.75 -1.28 -13.81
C ALA A 18 -16.80 -0.74 -15.25
N ALA A 19 -15.91 0.19 -15.59
CA ALA A 19 -15.80 0.72 -16.95
C ALA A 19 -15.38 -0.37 -17.95
N ASN A 20 -14.44 -1.23 -17.59
CA ASN A 20 -14.01 -2.37 -18.41
C ASN A 20 -15.15 -3.39 -18.63
N ALA A 21 -16.00 -3.62 -17.64
CA ALA A 21 -17.20 -4.43 -17.82
C ALA A 21 -18.17 -3.79 -18.83
N GLY A 22 -18.32 -2.46 -18.78
CA GLY A 22 -19.09 -1.69 -19.77
C GLY A 22 -18.51 -1.81 -21.19
N VAL A 23 -17.19 -1.73 -21.34
CA VAL A 23 -16.49 -1.93 -22.62
C VAL A 23 -16.71 -3.35 -23.16
N ALA A 24 -16.57 -4.37 -22.30
CA ALA A 24 -16.79 -5.75 -22.69
C ALA A 24 -18.24 -6.00 -23.15
N ARG A 25 -19.21 -5.34 -22.51
CA ARG A 25 -20.62 -5.35 -22.94
C ARG A 25 -20.80 -4.61 -24.27
N GLY A 26 -20.15 -3.45 -24.42
CA GLY A 26 -20.16 -2.63 -25.63
C GLY A 26 -19.65 -3.39 -26.86
N ALA A 27 -18.67 -4.28 -26.70
CA ALA A 27 -18.13 -5.12 -27.78
C ALA A 27 -19.14 -6.08 -28.44
N ARG A 28 -20.33 -6.25 -27.85
CA ARG A 28 -21.45 -7.02 -28.44
C ARG A 28 -22.27 -6.21 -29.41
N PHE A 29 -22.16 -4.90 -29.42
CA PHE A 29 -22.88 -3.99 -30.31
C PHE A 29 -22.02 -3.69 -31.54
N PRO A 30 -22.66 -3.26 -32.70
CA PRO A 30 -21.92 -2.86 -33.85
C PRO A 30 -21.02 -1.65 -33.56
N SER A 31 -19.79 -1.71 -34.07
CA SER A 31 -18.86 -0.57 -34.05
C SER A 31 -19.01 0.25 -35.31
N ILE A 32 -19.19 1.55 -35.17
CA ILE A 32 -19.25 2.52 -36.26
C ILE A 32 -17.94 3.30 -36.27
N ALA A 33 -17.21 3.26 -37.35
CA ALA A 33 -16.02 4.07 -37.52
C ALA A 33 -16.22 5.02 -38.73
N LEU A 34 -15.96 6.30 -38.52
CA LEU A 34 -15.95 7.33 -39.54
C LEU A 34 -14.51 7.82 -39.70
N THR A 35 -13.97 7.69 -40.89
CA THR A 35 -12.63 8.18 -41.21
C THR A 35 -12.75 9.20 -42.32
N ALA A 36 -12.23 10.41 -42.07
CA ALA A 36 -12.13 11.45 -43.08
C ALA A 36 -10.67 11.84 -43.26
N LYS A 37 -10.24 11.98 -44.49
CA LYS A 37 -8.93 12.47 -44.85
C LYS A 37 -9.09 13.67 -45.77
N GLY A 38 -8.34 14.73 -45.53
CA GLY A 38 -8.27 15.90 -46.36
C GLY A 38 -6.82 16.33 -46.55
N GLY A 39 -6.45 16.67 -47.75
CA GLY A 39 -5.08 17.06 -48.03
C GLY A 39 -4.88 17.53 -49.46
N ILE A 40 -3.65 17.72 -49.83
CA ILE A 40 -3.22 18.05 -51.16
C ILE A 40 -2.65 16.78 -51.81
N ALA A 41 -3.21 16.36 -52.93
CA ALA A 41 -2.74 15.18 -53.67
C ALA A 41 -2.46 15.56 -55.11
N SER A 42 -1.28 15.17 -55.62
CA SER A 42 -0.90 15.35 -57.00
C SER A 42 0.00 14.23 -57.47
N ASN A 43 -0.16 13.81 -58.72
CA ASN A 43 0.69 12.79 -59.36
C ASN A 43 2.01 13.37 -59.91
N SER A 44 2.22 14.70 -59.81
CA SER A 44 3.45 15.37 -60.25
C SER A 44 3.73 16.61 -59.42
N ILE A 45 5.01 17.01 -59.33
CA ILE A 45 5.43 18.18 -58.55
C ILE A 45 4.78 19.47 -59.14
N LYS A 46 4.61 19.56 -60.47
CA LYS A 46 3.93 20.66 -61.14
C LYS A 46 2.41 20.72 -60.85
N GLY A 47 1.80 19.57 -60.56
CA GLY A 47 0.39 19.47 -60.18
C GLY A 47 0.11 19.96 -58.74
N LEU A 48 1.13 20.04 -57.88
CA LEU A 48 0.99 20.53 -56.50
C LEU A 48 0.71 22.02 -56.43
N THR A 49 1.16 22.77 -57.47
CA THR A 49 0.93 24.22 -57.63
C THR A 49 -0.23 24.52 -58.58
N ALA A 50 -0.95 23.53 -59.03
CA ALA A 50 -2.13 23.68 -59.88
C ALA A 50 -3.31 24.29 -59.10
N ALA A 51 -4.24 24.92 -59.79
CA ALA A 51 -5.33 25.74 -59.19
C ALA A 51 -6.27 24.95 -58.24
N ASN A 52 -6.22 23.60 -58.15
CA ASN A 52 -7.08 22.85 -57.27
C ASN A 52 -6.48 21.46 -56.86
N PRO A 53 -5.40 21.43 -56.07
CA PRO A 53 -4.76 20.19 -55.60
C PRO A 53 -5.49 19.53 -54.42
N TRP A 54 -6.61 20.04 -53.98
CA TRP A 54 -7.35 19.54 -52.83
C TRP A 54 -8.01 18.20 -53.13
N ALA A 55 -7.69 17.22 -52.31
CA ALA A 55 -8.33 15.91 -52.30
C ALA A 55 -8.91 15.64 -50.91
N TRP A 56 -10.11 15.16 -50.85
CA TRP A 56 -10.71 14.68 -49.61
C TRP A 56 -11.45 13.37 -49.86
N ASP A 57 -11.42 12.51 -48.85
CA ASP A 57 -12.23 11.28 -48.82
C ASP A 57 -12.85 11.13 -47.45
N ALA A 58 -14.04 10.58 -47.39
CA ALA A 58 -14.73 10.22 -46.16
C ALA A 58 -15.27 8.78 -46.30
N LEU A 59 -14.93 7.94 -45.34
CA LEU A 59 -15.32 6.55 -45.28
C LEU A 59 -16.06 6.24 -44.00
N GLY A 60 -17.29 5.76 -44.10
CA GLY A 60 -18.03 5.17 -42.97
C GLY A 60 -17.95 3.66 -43.01
N SER A 61 -17.56 3.01 -41.91
CA SER A 61 -17.58 1.57 -41.76
C SER A 61 -18.43 1.15 -40.57
N LEU A 62 -19.22 0.09 -40.74
CA LEU A 62 -20.04 -0.57 -39.73
C LEU A 62 -19.55 -2.02 -39.60
N THR A 63 -19.04 -2.39 -38.43
CA THR A 63 -18.53 -3.72 -38.18
C THR A 63 -19.24 -4.36 -37.03
N GLN A 64 -19.85 -5.52 -37.23
CA GLN A 64 -20.51 -6.30 -36.17
C GLN A 64 -20.12 -7.79 -36.30
N PRO A 65 -19.61 -8.42 -35.21
CA PRO A 65 -19.39 -9.86 -35.20
C PRO A 65 -20.73 -10.58 -35.04
N LEU A 66 -21.17 -11.29 -36.08
CA LEU A 66 -22.44 -12.05 -36.05
C LEU A 66 -22.27 -13.42 -35.37
N PHE A 67 -21.14 -14.08 -35.56
CA PHE A 67 -20.83 -15.36 -34.97
C PHE A 67 -19.50 -15.34 -34.23
N ALA A 68 -19.56 -15.35 -32.88
CA ALA A 68 -18.37 -15.35 -32.04
C ALA A 68 -18.32 -16.58 -31.10
N PHE A 69 -19.11 -17.61 -31.34
CA PHE A 69 -19.16 -18.88 -30.58
C PHE A 69 -19.15 -18.67 -29.04
N GLY A 70 -19.90 -17.68 -28.56
CA GLY A 70 -19.99 -17.34 -27.14
C GLY A 70 -18.78 -16.59 -26.56
N LYS A 71 -17.74 -16.26 -27.34
CA LYS A 71 -16.54 -15.55 -26.88
C LYS A 71 -16.87 -14.20 -26.23
N LEU A 72 -17.73 -13.40 -26.87
CA LEU A 72 -18.10 -12.07 -26.36
C LEU A 72 -18.88 -12.16 -25.05
N ARG A 73 -19.79 -13.11 -24.91
CA ARG A 73 -20.54 -13.34 -23.68
C ARG A 73 -19.60 -13.77 -22.53
N ARG A 74 -18.68 -14.71 -22.82
CA ARG A 74 -17.70 -15.15 -21.82
C ARG A 74 -16.75 -14.03 -21.41
N SER A 75 -16.35 -13.16 -22.35
CA SER A 75 -15.55 -11.97 -22.07
C SER A 75 -16.27 -10.97 -21.17
N GLU A 76 -17.57 -10.74 -21.40
CA GLU A 76 -18.41 -9.90 -20.52
C GLU A 76 -18.52 -10.50 -19.11
N MET A 77 -18.80 -11.82 -19.00
CA MET A 77 -18.83 -12.51 -17.72
C MET A 77 -17.50 -12.40 -16.98
N ALA A 78 -16.38 -12.64 -17.66
CA ALA A 78 -15.05 -12.51 -17.07
C ALA A 78 -14.76 -11.06 -16.58
N ALA A 79 -15.21 -10.04 -17.30
CA ALA A 79 -15.09 -8.64 -16.88
C ALA A 79 -15.96 -8.32 -15.66
N MET A 80 -17.16 -8.91 -15.55
CA MET A 80 -18.02 -8.77 -14.39
C MET A 80 -17.42 -9.43 -13.14
N GLU A 81 -16.84 -10.63 -13.30
CA GLU A 81 -16.13 -11.29 -12.19
C GLU A 81 -14.91 -10.48 -11.71
N ARG A 82 -14.17 -9.82 -12.62
CA ARG A 82 -13.10 -8.91 -12.25
C ARG A 82 -13.61 -7.69 -11.48
N TYR A 83 -14.78 -7.17 -11.82
CA TYR A 83 -15.42 -6.11 -11.02
C TYR A 83 -15.75 -6.61 -9.61
N THR A 84 -16.32 -7.80 -9.48
CA THR A 84 -16.62 -8.42 -8.18
C THR A 84 -15.34 -8.64 -7.37
N GLN A 85 -14.27 -9.11 -8.00
CA GLN A 85 -12.94 -9.25 -7.40
C GLN A 85 -12.40 -7.91 -6.88
N ALA A 86 -12.48 -6.84 -7.68
CA ALA A 86 -12.05 -5.50 -7.28
C ALA A 86 -12.86 -4.96 -6.08
N ALA A 87 -14.17 -5.26 -6.01
CA ALA A 87 -15.01 -4.91 -4.87
C ALA A 87 -14.57 -5.64 -3.61
N LYS A 88 -14.25 -6.94 -3.69
CA LYS A 88 -13.75 -7.72 -2.55
C LYS A 88 -12.36 -7.28 -2.10
N THR A 89 -11.49 -6.91 -3.02
CA THR A 89 -10.18 -6.34 -2.70
C THR A 89 -10.32 -5.01 -1.93
N TYR A 90 -11.30 -4.17 -2.29
CA TYR A 90 -11.61 -2.96 -1.54
C TYR A 90 -12.05 -3.26 -0.11
N GLU A 91 -12.99 -4.20 0.08
CA GLU A 91 -13.44 -4.64 1.42
C GLU A 91 -12.25 -5.13 2.26
N GLN A 92 -11.39 -5.97 1.69
CA GLN A 92 -10.18 -6.47 2.37
C GLN A 92 -9.23 -5.33 2.76
N THR A 93 -9.02 -4.35 1.89
CA THR A 93 -8.16 -3.19 2.19
C THR A 93 -8.71 -2.37 3.35
N VAL A 94 -10.03 -2.18 3.42
CA VAL A 94 -10.69 -1.48 4.53
C VAL A 94 -10.52 -2.23 5.85
N LEU A 95 -10.73 -3.55 5.85
CA LEU A 95 -10.56 -4.38 7.05
C LEU A 95 -9.11 -4.37 7.53
N THR A 96 -8.15 -4.48 6.61
CA THR A 96 -6.71 -4.40 6.94
C THR A 96 -6.37 -3.04 7.55
N ALA A 97 -6.92 -1.95 7.00
CA ALA A 97 -6.69 -0.60 7.54
C ALA A 97 -7.20 -0.45 8.98
N PHE A 98 -8.37 -1.00 9.31
CA PHE A 98 -8.87 -1.01 10.69
C PHE A 98 -7.99 -1.86 11.61
N ALA A 99 -7.60 -3.05 11.15
CA ALA A 99 -6.72 -3.93 11.93
C ALA A 99 -5.35 -3.29 12.20
N ASP A 100 -4.79 -2.53 11.26
CA ASP A 100 -3.50 -1.85 11.43
C ASP A 100 -3.59 -0.72 12.48
N VAL A 101 -4.69 0.04 12.51
CA VAL A 101 -4.93 1.06 13.53
C VAL A 101 -5.10 0.41 14.91
N GLU A 102 -5.91 -0.64 15.00
CA GLU A 102 -6.16 -1.36 16.27
C GLU A 102 -4.86 -1.96 16.82
N LYS A 103 -4.08 -2.63 15.99
CA LYS A 103 -2.76 -3.17 16.37
C LYS A 103 -1.82 -2.09 16.88
N ALA A 104 -1.77 -0.93 16.21
CA ALA A 104 -0.92 0.17 16.63
C ALA A 104 -1.35 0.75 17.99
N LEU A 105 -2.66 0.90 18.25
CA LEU A 105 -3.18 1.39 19.52
C LEU A 105 -2.88 0.41 20.68
N VAL A 106 -3.14 -0.88 20.48
CA VAL A 106 -2.83 -1.92 21.47
C VAL A 106 -1.32 -1.98 21.73
N ALA A 107 -0.49 -1.91 20.69
CA ALA A 107 0.96 -1.91 20.84
C ALA A 107 1.45 -0.71 21.66
N ILE A 108 0.95 0.51 21.41
CA ILE A 108 1.32 1.72 22.17
C ILE A 108 0.98 1.54 23.66
N ALA A 109 -0.22 1.05 23.98
CA ALA A 109 -0.62 0.82 25.37
C ALA A 109 0.27 -0.24 26.04
N THR A 110 0.56 -1.34 25.34
CA THR A 110 1.40 -2.44 25.84
C THR A 110 2.84 -1.98 26.07
N TYR A 111 3.46 -1.30 25.10
CA TYR A 111 4.84 -0.83 25.23
C TYR A 111 4.99 0.25 26.29
N ARG A 112 3.97 1.07 26.53
CA ARG A 112 3.97 2.03 27.66
C ARG A 112 4.08 1.31 28.99
N THR A 113 3.24 0.32 29.25
CA THR A 113 3.29 -0.49 30.48
C THR A 113 4.60 -1.26 30.59
N GLN A 114 5.09 -1.79 29.48
CA GLN A 114 6.36 -2.51 29.44
C GLN A 114 7.54 -1.59 29.75
N THR A 115 7.55 -0.34 29.26
CA THR A 115 8.57 0.66 29.59
C THR A 115 8.59 0.97 31.09
N GLU A 116 7.41 1.15 31.72
CA GLU A 116 7.29 1.37 33.16
C GLU A 116 7.92 0.21 33.95
N ARG A 117 7.58 -1.04 33.57
CA ARG A 117 8.15 -2.24 34.22
C ARG A 117 9.64 -2.42 33.98
N SER A 118 10.13 -2.10 32.81
CA SER A 118 11.56 -2.16 32.50
C SER A 118 12.35 -1.11 33.26
N CYS A 119 11.79 0.08 33.51
CA CYS A 119 12.41 1.07 34.39
C CYS A 119 12.54 0.54 35.82
N GLU A 120 11.50 -0.08 36.39
CA GLU A 120 11.54 -0.68 37.73
C GLU A 120 12.63 -1.79 37.80
N LEU A 121 12.77 -2.59 36.73
CA LEU A 121 13.79 -3.63 36.64
C LEU A 121 15.21 -3.05 36.61
N VAL A 122 15.45 -1.98 35.83
CA VAL A 122 16.75 -1.29 35.82
C VAL A 122 17.12 -0.76 37.19
N VAL A 123 16.19 -0.09 37.88
CA VAL A 123 16.40 0.41 39.22
C VAL A 123 16.72 -0.72 40.23
N SER A 124 16.04 -1.85 40.08
CA SER A 124 16.30 -3.03 40.91
C SER A 124 17.69 -3.64 40.67
N ASN A 125 18.08 -3.77 39.42
CA ASN A 125 19.40 -4.29 39.03
C ASN A 125 20.54 -3.32 39.41
N ASP A 126 20.33 -2.02 39.33
CA ASP A 126 21.27 -1.01 39.78
C ASP A 126 21.52 -1.12 41.30
N ARG A 127 20.46 -1.30 42.07
CA ARG A 127 20.57 -1.55 43.51
C ARG A 127 21.34 -2.84 43.80
N ILE A 128 21.06 -3.93 43.07
CA ILE A 128 21.79 -5.20 43.23
C ILE A 128 23.27 -4.99 42.92
N ALA A 129 23.62 -4.37 41.80
CA ALA A 129 25.01 -4.11 41.42
C ALA A 129 25.74 -3.28 42.46
N THR A 130 25.11 -2.23 42.99
CA THR A 130 25.66 -1.37 44.06
C THR A 130 25.89 -2.16 45.36
N MET A 131 24.92 -3.00 45.77
CA MET A 131 25.04 -3.82 46.97
C MET A 131 26.13 -4.88 46.83
N THR A 132 26.19 -5.59 45.67
CA THR A 132 27.20 -6.61 45.42
C THR A 132 28.60 -6.02 45.39
N GLN A 133 28.77 -4.83 44.83
CA GLN A 133 30.03 -4.09 44.85
C GLN A 133 30.46 -3.71 46.29
N ALA A 134 29.51 -3.33 47.15
CA ALA A 134 29.79 -3.03 48.55
C ALA A 134 30.21 -4.28 49.33
N LEU A 135 29.56 -5.45 49.09
CA LEU A 135 29.90 -6.74 49.68
C LEU A 135 31.30 -7.18 49.25
N TYR A 136 31.65 -7.04 47.99
CA TYR A 136 32.98 -7.36 47.47
C TYR A 136 34.06 -6.47 48.16
N ARG A 137 33.82 -5.18 48.30
CA ARG A 137 34.77 -4.27 49.00
C ARG A 137 34.98 -4.66 50.46
N SER A 138 33.99 -5.26 51.12
CA SER A 138 34.06 -5.75 52.50
C SER A 138 34.64 -7.16 52.63
N GLY A 139 34.97 -7.83 51.48
CA GLY A 139 35.50 -9.16 51.44
C GLY A 139 34.47 -10.27 51.68
N LEU A 140 33.16 -9.95 51.54
CA LEU A 140 32.04 -10.86 51.80
C LEU A 140 31.46 -11.51 50.51
N SER A 141 31.92 -11.11 49.31
CA SER A 141 31.47 -11.65 48.02
C SER A 141 32.65 -11.79 47.08
N ASP A 142 32.54 -12.65 46.07
CA ASP A 142 33.54 -12.84 45.04
C ASP A 142 33.38 -11.77 43.90
N TYR A 143 34.45 -11.52 43.18
CA TYR A 143 34.47 -10.59 42.05
C TYR A 143 33.55 -11.04 40.91
N LEU A 144 33.37 -12.38 40.78
CA LEU A 144 32.44 -12.92 39.78
C LEU A 144 31.02 -12.44 39.99
N ASP A 145 30.56 -12.34 41.26
CA ASP A 145 29.22 -11.84 41.59
C ASP A 145 29.04 -10.37 41.14
N VAL A 146 30.09 -9.55 41.25
CA VAL A 146 30.07 -8.17 40.78
C VAL A 146 29.89 -8.09 39.26
N ILE A 147 30.67 -8.93 38.50
CA ILE A 147 30.57 -8.98 37.05
C ILE A 147 29.17 -9.40 36.60
N ASP A 148 28.59 -10.41 37.24
CA ASP A 148 27.26 -10.94 36.90
C ASP A 148 26.16 -9.89 37.22
N ALA A 149 26.28 -9.16 38.31
CA ALA A 149 25.35 -8.07 38.66
C ALA A 149 25.45 -6.92 37.66
N GLU A 150 26.67 -6.48 37.31
CA GLU A 150 26.88 -5.43 36.30
C GLU A 150 26.36 -5.86 34.91
N ARG A 151 26.62 -7.10 34.50
CA ARG A 151 26.11 -7.65 33.27
C ARG A 151 24.58 -7.64 33.22
N SER A 152 23.92 -8.02 34.32
CA SER A 152 22.46 -7.98 34.44
C SER A 152 21.91 -6.56 34.35
N LEU A 153 22.61 -5.59 34.97
CA LEU A 153 22.28 -4.17 34.85
C LEU A 153 22.37 -3.70 33.39
N TYR A 154 23.48 -3.95 32.72
CA TYR A 154 23.64 -3.57 31.31
C TYR A 154 22.58 -4.20 30.39
N GLN A 155 22.25 -5.48 30.60
CA GLN A 155 21.20 -6.15 29.84
C GLN A 155 19.84 -5.49 30.03
N SER A 156 19.47 -5.16 31.27
CA SER A 156 18.20 -4.46 31.55
C SER A 156 18.15 -3.04 30.98
N GLN A 157 19.28 -2.30 30.98
CA GLN A 157 19.37 -0.98 30.35
C GLN A 157 19.21 -1.08 28.82
N MET A 158 19.86 -2.04 28.18
CA MET A 158 19.71 -2.30 26.74
C MET A 158 18.27 -2.65 26.36
N GLU A 159 17.63 -3.48 27.17
CA GLU A 159 16.21 -3.85 27.00
C GLU A 159 15.29 -2.63 27.09
N LEU A 160 15.49 -1.78 28.11
CA LEU A 160 14.73 -0.54 28.29
C LEU A 160 14.83 0.38 27.05
N VAL A 161 16.03 0.55 26.52
CA VAL A 161 16.25 1.37 25.31
C VAL A 161 15.52 0.78 24.10
N ASN A 162 15.59 -0.53 23.93
CA ASN A 162 14.88 -1.23 22.85
C ASN A 162 13.36 -1.09 22.96
N ILE A 163 12.80 -1.25 24.15
CA ILE A 163 11.36 -1.10 24.42
C ILE A 163 10.92 0.34 24.13
N ALA A 164 11.68 1.33 24.61
CA ALA A 164 11.40 2.73 24.34
C ALA A 164 11.44 3.06 22.84
N ALA A 165 12.42 2.53 22.11
CA ALA A 165 12.49 2.67 20.67
C ALA A 165 11.26 2.06 19.96
N GLN A 166 10.82 0.87 20.37
CA GLN A 166 9.61 0.24 19.85
C GLN A 166 8.34 1.06 20.13
N GLN A 167 8.24 1.70 21.26
CA GLN A 167 7.15 2.61 21.57
C GLN A 167 7.07 3.76 20.55
N TYR A 168 8.18 4.43 20.25
CA TYR A 168 8.23 5.49 19.24
C TYR A 168 7.91 4.98 17.83
N ILE A 169 8.43 3.81 17.47
CA ILE A 169 8.11 3.17 16.17
C ILE A 169 6.60 2.94 16.04
N ASN A 170 5.93 2.51 17.09
CA ASN A 170 4.48 2.29 17.08
C ASN A 170 3.68 3.60 17.00
N TYR A 171 4.15 4.70 17.58
CA TYR A 171 3.57 6.02 17.35
C TYR A 171 3.65 6.44 15.87
N VAL A 172 4.82 6.24 15.24
CA VAL A 172 4.99 6.50 13.81
C VAL A 172 4.08 5.60 12.97
N ASN A 173 3.95 4.32 13.34
CA ASN A 173 3.05 3.39 12.67
C ASN A 173 1.59 3.81 12.79
N LEU A 174 1.16 4.31 13.96
CA LEU A 174 -0.18 4.85 14.14
C LEU A 174 -0.42 6.07 13.25
N CYS A 175 0.49 7.03 13.23
CA CYS A 175 0.40 8.19 12.34
C CYS A 175 0.31 7.77 10.88
N LYS A 176 1.11 6.78 10.47
CA LYS A 176 1.09 6.21 9.12
C LYS A 176 -0.23 5.49 8.82
N ALA A 177 -0.76 4.74 9.79
CA ALA A 177 -2.04 4.04 9.68
C ALA A 177 -3.23 5.00 9.61
N LEU A 178 -3.19 6.13 10.28
CA LEU A 178 -4.20 7.19 10.18
C LEU A 178 -4.10 8.03 8.89
N GLY A 179 -3.09 7.78 8.09
CA GLY A 179 -2.89 8.48 6.83
C GLY A 179 -2.05 9.74 6.96
N GLY A 180 -1.20 9.82 7.97
CA GLY A 180 -0.30 10.92 8.24
C GLY A 180 0.48 11.38 7.00
N GLY A 181 0.54 12.65 6.87
CA GLY A 181 1.09 13.38 5.74
C GLY A 181 0.67 14.84 5.84
N TRP A 182 0.56 15.27 7.06
CA TRP A 182 0.40 16.66 7.46
C TRP A 182 1.74 17.36 7.41
#